data_76f393322fea52992d5e4f0b99aa131f
#
_entry.id   76f393322fea52992d5e4f0b99aa131f
#
_cell.length_a   1.000
_cell.length_b   1.000
_cell.length_c   1.000
_cell.angle_alpha   90.00
_cell.angle_beta   90.00
_cell.angle_gamma   90.00
#
_symmetry.space_group_name_H-M   'P 1'
#
loop_
_entity.id
_entity.type
_entity.pdbx_description
1 polymer ?
#
loop_
_entity_poly.entity_id
_entity_poly.type
_entity_poly.pdbx_seq_one_letter_code
_entity_poly.pdbx_strand_id
1 'polypeptide(L)'
;MRKLNVIFPDLGLFPAFVITLVFSIVLQLSGAWITMFLVGVLGSMFVRRHRTAFGVGFFGVFIGWLFIFAYLILTAQALPIADFFIGLLGLGGLGWLVIAISCIIGGLLGGFGGLLGRSIVDLADELLPNESGKETKDNN
;
A
#
# COMPACT_ATOMS: atom_id res chain seq x y z
N MET A 1 9.62 6.42 25.69
CA MET A 1 9.55 5.68 24.39
C MET A 1 8.09 5.50 24.04
N ARG A 2 7.69 5.82 22.81
CA ARG A 2 6.28 5.74 22.39
C ARG A 2 5.85 4.29 22.38
N LYS A 3 4.74 3.95 23.05
CA LYS A 3 4.27 2.56 23.23
C LYS A 3 4.01 1.84 21.91
N LEU A 4 3.55 2.55 20.87
CA LEU A 4 3.29 1.98 19.55
C LEU A 4 4.57 1.63 18.79
N ASN A 5 5.68 2.29 19.04
CA ASN A 5 6.98 1.91 18.46
C ASN A 5 7.51 0.55 18.96
N VAL A 6 6.95 0.06 20.06
CA VAL A 6 7.26 -1.30 20.58
C VAL A 6 6.41 -2.35 19.86
N ILE A 7 5.17 -1.99 19.50
CA ILE A 7 4.22 -2.88 18.80
C ILE A 7 4.54 -2.93 17.31
N PHE A 8 4.93 -1.79 16.72
CA PHE A 8 5.31 -1.66 15.31
C PHE A 8 6.77 -1.24 15.20
N PRO A 9 7.71 -2.18 15.23
CA PRO A 9 9.13 -1.89 15.07
C PRO A 9 9.37 -1.27 13.68
N ASP A 10 10.29 -0.32 13.62
CA ASP A 10 10.76 0.23 12.34
C ASP A 10 11.59 -0.83 11.63
N LEU A 11 10.94 -1.59 10.78
CA LEU A 11 11.58 -2.65 10.01
C LEU A 11 12.49 -2.12 8.90
N GLY A 12 12.48 -0.80 8.66
CA GLY A 12 13.17 -0.19 7.54
C GLY A 12 12.37 -0.27 6.23
N LEU A 13 12.93 0.34 5.19
CA LEU A 13 12.27 0.48 3.89
C LEU A 13 12.05 -0.88 3.20
N PHE A 14 13.08 -1.71 3.18
CA PHE A 14 13.07 -2.96 2.41
C PHE A 14 12.09 -4.00 2.96
N PRO A 15 12.07 -4.36 4.25
CA PRO A 15 11.07 -5.28 4.79
C PRO A 15 9.65 -4.76 4.69
N ALA A 16 9.42 -3.46 4.94
CA ALA A 16 8.09 -2.86 4.79
C ALA A 16 7.59 -2.96 3.34
N PHE A 17 8.46 -2.72 2.37
CA PHE A 17 8.15 -2.88 0.96
C PHE A 17 7.80 -4.33 0.61
N VAL A 18 8.59 -5.31 1.06
CA VAL A 18 8.32 -6.74 0.81
C VAL A 18 7.00 -7.17 1.42
N ILE A 19 6.70 -6.76 2.65
CA ILE A 19 5.42 -7.04 3.32
C ILE A 19 4.27 -6.44 2.51
N THR A 20 4.35 -5.17 2.10
CA THR A 20 3.33 -4.50 1.30
C THR A 20 3.11 -5.22 -0.03
N LEU A 21 4.17 -5.65 -0.70
CA LEU A 21 4.11 -6.37 -1.97
C LEU A 21 3.41 -7.73 -1.80
N VAL A 22 3.79 -8.51 -0.80
CA VAL A 22 3.18 -9.83 -0.53
C VAL A 22 1.71 -9.68 -0.19
N PHE A 23 1.36 -8.74 0.70
CA PHE A 23 -0.03 -8.45 1.04
C PHE A 23 -0.82 -7.95 -0.18
N SER A 24 -0.21 -7.12 -1.05
CA SER A 24 -0.84 -6.67 -2.29
C SER A 24 -1.25 -7.85 -3.17
N ILE A 25 -0.34 -8.79 -3.41
CA ILE A 25 -0.63 -9.97 -4.24
C ILE A 25 -1.73 -10.83 -3.60
N VAL A 26 -1.59 -11.15 -2.31
CA VAL A 26 -2.52 -12.06 -1.60
C VAL A 26 -3.93 -11.44 -1.50
N LEU A 27 -4.03 -10.18 -1.08
CA LEU A 27 -5.32 -9.52 -0.92
C LEU A 27 -5.99 -9.20 -2.26
N GLN A 28 -5.20 -8.95 -3.30
CA GLN A 28 -5.73 -8.69 -4.64
C GLN A 28 -6.42 -9.92 -5.25
N LEU A 29 -5.98 -11.14 -4.88
CA LEU A 29 -6.66 -12.37 -5.28
C LEU A 29 -8.11 -12.47 -4.76
N SER A 30 -8.47 -11.70 -3.73
CA SER A 30 -9.86 -11.60 -3.25
C SER A 30 -10.78 -10.82 -4.19
N GLY A 31 -10.23 -10.13 -5.21
CA GLY A 31 -10.99 -9.37 -6.20
C GLY A 31 -11.58 -8.03 -5.71
N ALA A 32 -11.36 -7.67 -4.45
CA ALA A 32 -11.90 -6.43 -3.89
C ALA A 32 -10.92 -5.25 -4.11
N TRP A 33 -11.30 -4.25 -4.89
CA TRP A 33 -10.45 -3.07 -5.19
C TRP A 33 -10.02 -2.28 -3.95
N ILE A 34 -10.83 -2.30 -2.89
CA ILE A 34 -10.53 -1.59 -1.63
C ILE A 34 -9.31 -2.20 -0.90
N THR A 35 -8.95 -3.44 -1.22
CA THR A 35 -7.78 -4.09 -0.62
C THR A 35 -6.48 -3.39 -0.94
N MET A 36 -6.38 -2.70 -2.08
CA MET A 36 -5.19 -1.89 -2.43
C MET A 36 -4.92 -0.79 -1.41
N PHE A 37 -5.97 -0.11 -1.01
CA PHE A 37 -5.90 0.93 -0.01
C PHE A 37 -5.51 0.36 1.36
N LEU A 38 -6.13 -0.76 1.77
CA LEU A 38 -5.82 -1.45 3.03
C LEU A 38 -4.37 -1.95 3.07
N VAL A 39 -3.85 -2.46 1.96
CA VAL A 39 -2.45 -2.88 1.85
C VAL A 39 -1.51 -1.70 2.05
N GLY A 40 -1.82 -0.55 1.47
CA GLY A 40 -1.07 0.68 1.68
C GLY A 40 -1.06 1.09 3.16
N VAL A 41 -2.21 1.08 3.81
CA VAL A 41 -2.36 1.36 5.25
C VAL A 41 -1.50 0.42 6.08
N LEU A 42 -1.64 -0.88 5.90
CA LEU A 42 -0.92 -1.89 6.69
C LEU A 42 0.60 -1.81 6.48
N GLY A 43 1.05 -1.69 5.21
CA GLY A 43 2.47 -1.62 4.89
C GLY A 43 3.15 -0.37 5.46
N SER A 44 2.41 0.74 5.57
CA SER A 44 2.95 2.01 6.08
C SER A 44 3.07 2.06 7.60
N MET A 45 2.35 1.22 8.35
CA MET A 45 2.44 1.18 9.81
C MET A 45 3.85 0.83 10.29
N PHE A 46 4.65 0.16 9.45
CA PHE A 46 6.03 -0.22 9.72
C PHE A 46 7.07 0.84 9.29
N VAL A 47 6.62 2.01 8.81
CA VAL A 47 7.51 3.07 8.31
C VAL A 47 7.26 4.38 9.05
N ARG A 48 8.32 5.05 9.51
CA ARG A 48 8.23 6.26 10.33
C ARG A 48 8.08 7.57 9.56
N ARG A 49 8.49 7.61 8.29
CA ARG A 49 8.48 8.82 7.46
C ARG A 49 7.30 8.82 6.50
N HIS A 50 6.50 9.88 6.47
CA HIS A 50 5.35 10.02 5.55
C HIS A 50 5.72 9.83 4.08
N ARG A 51 6.82 10.45 3.63
CA ARG A 51 7.30 10.29 2.23
C ARG A 51 7.66 8.84 1.91
N THR A 52 8.27 8.15 2.85
CA THR A 52 8.65 6.75 2.71
C THR A 52 7.40 5.85 2.78
N ALA A 53 6.43 6.17 3.62
CA ALA A 53 5.15 5.45 3.70
C ALA A 53 4.37 5.53 2.38
N PHE A 54 4.31 6.73 1.76
CA PHE A 54 3.74 6.88 0.42
C PHE A 54 4.49 6.03 -0.61
N GLY A 55 5.82 6.10 -0.64
CA GLY A 55 6.64 5.35 -1.59
C GLY A 55 6.46 3.84 -1.44
N VAL A 56 6.48 3.32 -0.22
CA VAL A 56 6.27 1.88 0.06
C VAL A 56 4.87 1.43 -0.39
N GLY A 57 3.83 2.20 -0.06
CA GLY A 57 2.46 1.91 -0.49
C GLY A 57 2.32 1.97 -2.01
N PHE A 58 2.84 3.03 -2.65
CA PHE A 58 2.78 3.21 -4.11
C PHE A 58 3.51 2.08 -4.84
N PHE A 59 4.80 1.92 -4.60
CA PHE A 59 5.61 0.94 -5.33
C PHE A 59 5.27 -0.50 -4.96
N GLY A 60 4.88 -0.77 -3.71
CA GLY A 60 4.45 -2.10 -3.28
C GLY A 60 3.20 -2.56 -4.02
N VAL A 61 2.18 -1.71 -4.10
CA VAL A 61 0.94 -2.04 -4.82
C VAL A 61 1.17 -2.02 -6.33
N PHE A 62 1.89 -1.03 -6.87
CA PHE A 62 2.20 -0.92 -8.30
C PHE A 62 2.91 -2.16 -8.83
N ILE A 63 3.96 -2.61 -8.16
CA ILE A 63 4.72 -3.80 -8.56
C ILE A 63 3.88 -5.07 -8.33
N GLY A 64 3.11 -5.15 -7.23
CA GLY A 64 2.17 -6.26 -7.01
C GLY A 64 1.18 -6.40 -8.16
N TRP A 65 0.65 -5.30 -8.68
CA TRP A 65 -0.24 -5.28 -9.83
C TRP A 65 0.47 -5.67 -11.12
N LEU A 66 1.70 -5.22 -11.34
CA LEU A 66 2.49 -5.66 -12.49
C LEU A 66 2.67 -7.19 -12.52
N PHE A 67 2.96 -7.81 -11.36
CA PHE A 67 3.04 -9.28 -11.28
C PHE A 67 1.71 -9.96 -11.59
N ILE A 68 0.60 -9.46 -11.06
CA ILE A 68 -0.74 -10.01 -11.32
C ILE A 68 -1.09 -9.86 -12.80
N PHE A 69 -0.88 -8.70 -13.40
CA PHE A 69 -1.15 -8.51 -14.81
C PHE A 69 -0.23 -9.35 -15.71
N ALA A 70 1.04 -9.48 -15.37
CA ALA A 70 1.96 -10.37 -16.09
C ALA A 70 1.44 -11.82 -16.05
N TYR A 71 1.01 -12.29 -14.89
CA TYR A 71 0.38 -13.60 -14.75
C TYR A 71 -0.91 -13.73 -15.59
N LEU A 72 -1.80 -12.74 -15.55
CA LEU A 72 -3.06 -12.73 -16.30
C LEU A 72 -2.86 -12.62 -17.82
N ILE A 73 -1.83 -11.93 -18.28
CA ILE A 73 -1.44 -11.88 -19.70
C ILE A 73 -1.06 -13.28 -20.19
N LEU A 74 -0.29 -14.02 -19.36
CA LEU A 74 0.19 -15.35 -19.73
C LEU A 74 -0.90 -16.44 -19.63
N THR A 75 -1.82 -16.32 -18.67
CA THR A 75 -2.80 -17.39 -18.36
C THR A 75 -4.21 -17.11 -18.85
N ALA A 76 -4.64 -15.85 -18.86
CA ALA A 76 -6.03 -15.46 -19.12
C ALA A 76 -6.19 -14.50 -20.30
N GLN A 77 -5.16 -14.34 -21.13
CA GLN A 77 -5.20 -13.43 -22.30
C GLN A 77 -5.69 -12.01 -21.96
N ALA A 78 -5.24 -11.46 -20.84
CA ALA A 78 -5.71 -10.15 -20.37
C ALA A 78 -5.42 -9.02 -21.37
N LEU A 79 -4.34 -9.12 -22.16
CA LEU A 79 -4.01 -8.12 -23.17
C LEU A 79 -5.01 -8.05 -24.32
N PRO A 80 -5.42 -9.15 -24.97
CA PRO A 80 -6.50 -9.13 -25.98
C PRO A 80 -7.83 -8.63 -25.41
N ILE A 81 -8.16 -8.96 -24.17
CA ILE A 81 -9.38 -8.48 -23.51
C ILE A 81 -9.30 -6.95 -23.32
N ALA A 82 -8.17 -6.43 -22.83
CA ALA A 82 -7.94 -4.99 -22.68
C ALA A 82 -8.00 -4.27 -24.05
N ASP A 83 -7.43 -4.87 -25.11
CA ASP A 83 -7.50 -4.35 -26.47
C ASP A 83 -8.92 -4.30 -27.00
N PHE A 84 -9.75 -5.30 -26.71
CA PHE A 84 -11.16 -5.31 -27.08
C PHE A 84 -11.90 -4.12 -26.42
N PHE A 85 -11.74 -3.92 -25.12
CA PHE A 85 -12.43 -2.84 -24.41
C PHE A 85 -11.98 -1.45 -24.85
N ILE A 86 -10.68 -1.25 -25.03
CA ILE A 86 -10.17 0.05 -25.48
C ILE A 86 -10.48 0.30 -26.97
N GLY A 87 -10.62 -0.78 -27.74
CA GLY A 87 -11.09 -0.75 -29.14
C GLY A 87 -12.50 -0.19 -29.29
N LEU A 88 -13.39 -0.41 -28.30
CA LEU A 88 -14.72 0.20 -28.27
C LEU A 88 -14.68 1.72 -28.16
N LEU A 89 -13.59 2.27 -27.65
CA LEU A 89 -13.32 3.72 -27.59
C LEU A 89 -12.61 4.26 -28.84
N GLY A 90 -12.41 3.42 -29.86
CA GLY A 90 -11.71 3.78 -31.09
C GLY A 90 -10.17 3.74 -30.98
N LEU A 91 -9.61 3.19 -29.91
CA LEU A 91 -8.18 3.15 -29.61
C LEU A 91 -7.62 1.71 -29.72
N GLY A 92 -8.06 0.93 -30.69
CA GLY A 92 -7.60 -0.45 -30.90
C GLY A 92 -6.07 -0.58 -30.95
N GLY A 93 -5.52 -1.66 -30.36
CA GLY A 93 -4.07 -1.90 -30.27
C GLY A 93 -3.39 -1.26 -29.07
N LEU A 94 -4.13 -0.53 -28.23
CA LEU A 94 -3.60 0.15 -27.02
C LEU A 94 -4.01 -0.51 -25.70
N GLY A 95 -4.33 -1.81 -25.69
CA GLY A 95 -4.70 -2.56 -24.49
C GLY A 95 -3.64 -2.52 -23.38
N TRP A 96 -2.37 -2.44 -23.74
CA TRP A 96 -1.28 -2.23 -22.78
C TRP A 96 -1.42 -0.93 -21.98
N LEU A 97 -2.02 0.12 -22.58
CA LEU A 97 -2.26 1.40 -21.92
C LEU A 97 -3.26 1.25 -20.75
N VAL A 98 -4.30 0.43 -20.94
CA VAL A 98 -5.27 0.13 -19.88
C VAL A 98 -4.56 -0.51 -18.68
N ILE A 99 -3.68 -1.46 -18.94
CA ILE A 99 -2.90 -2.14 -17.89
C ILE A 99 -1.97 -1.15 -17.18
N ALA A 100 -1.26 -0.30 -17.94
CA ALA A 100 -0.36 0.69 -17.38
C ALA A 100 -1.11 1.71 -16.49
N ILE A 101 -2.24 2.24 -16.96
CA ILE A 101 -3.08 3.17 -16.19
C ILE A 101 -3.61 2.48 -14.92
N SER A 102 -4.06 1.24 -15.02
CA SER A 102 -4.55 0.49 -13.86
C SER A 102 -3.47 0.30 -12.79
N CYS A 103 -2.23 -0.02 -13.19
CA CYS A 103 -1.11 -0.12 -12.27
C CYS A 103 -0.80 1.22 -11.58
N ILE A 104 -0.86 2.33 -12.32
CA ILE A 104 -0.63 3.68 -11.77
C ILE A 104 -1.73 4.04 -10.77
N ILE A 105 -2.99 3.82 -11.12
CA ILE A 105 -4.13 4.09 -10.22
C ILE A 105 -4.04 3.23 -8.96
N GLY A 106 -3.75 1.93 -9.11
CA GLY A 106 -3.54 1.03 -7.98
C GLY A 106 -2.39 1.49 -7.08
N GLY A 107 -1.27 1.89 -7.68
CA GLY A 107 -0.12 2.45 -6.97
C GLY A 107 -0.47 3.73 -6.20
N LEU A 108 -1.22 4.66 -6.81
CA LEU A 108 -1.67 5.89 -6.15
C LEU A 108 -2.59 5.57 -4.95
N LEU A 109 -3.55 4.67 -5.11
CA LEU A 109 -4.41 4.22 -4.00
C LEU A 109 -3.58 3.61 -2.87
N GLY A 110 -2.60 2.77 -3.18
CA GLY A 110 -1.66 2.22 -2.20
C GLY A 110 -0.83 3.31 -1.51
N GLY A 111 -0.36 4.30 -2.26
CA GLY A 111 0.40 5.44 -1.74
C GLY A 111 -0.41 6.31 -0.78
N PHE A 112 -1.64 6.67 -1.15
CA PHE A 112 -2.55 7.42 -0.27
C PHE A 112 -2.96 6.59 0.95
N GLY A 113 -3.22 5.29 0.80
CA GLY A 113 -3.40 4.37 1.91
C GLY A 113 -2.20 4.41 2.86
N GLY A 114 -0.99 4.42 2.31
CA GLY A 114 0.26 4.54 3.05
C GLY A 114 0.35 5.82 3.89
N LEU A 115 -0.02 6.97 3.33
CA LEU A 115 -0.06 8.23 4.07
C LEU A 115 -1.08 8.17 5.22
N LEU A 116 -2.28 7.68 4.95
CA LEU A 116 -3.32 7.56 5.98
C LEU A 116 -2.92 6.60 7.10
N GLY A 117 -2.35 5.44 6.77
CA GLY A 117 -1.88 4.49 7.77
C GLY A 117 -0.83 5.12 8.71
N ARG A 118 0.11 5.89 8.16
CA ARG A 118 1.09 6.61 8.97
C ARG A 118 0.44 7.68 9.85
N SER A 119 -0.50 8.47 9.29
CA SER A 119 -1.22 9.51 10.04
C SER A 119 -2.03 8.93 11.20
N ILE A 120 -2.65 7.74 11.01
CA ILE A 120 -3.37 7.04 12.08
C ILE A 120 -2.40 6.64 13.20
N VAL A 121 -1.21 6.12 12.87
CA VAL A 121 -0.21 5.75 13.88
C VAL A 121 0.26 6.97 14.66
N ASP A 122 0.52 8.11 13.99
CA ASP A 122 0.94 9.34 14.66
C ASP A 122 -0.16 9.90 15.56
N LEU A 123 -1.42 9.88 15.12
CA LEU A 123 -2.57 10.30 15.92
C LEU A 123 -2.76 9.38 17.15
N ALA A 124 -2.65 8.08 16.97
CA ALA A 124 -2.75 7.13 18.07
C ALA A 124 -1.63 7.31 19.11
N ASP A 125 -0.40 7.62 18.65
CA ASP A 125 0.73 7.97 19.52
C ASP A 125 0.47 9.24 20.35
N GLU A 126 -0.23 10.22 19.78
CA GLU A 126 -0.57 11.48 20.46
C GLU A 126 -1.69 11.29 21.50
N LEU A 127 -2.67 10.44 21.19
CA LEU A 127 -3.82 10.18 22.06
C LEU A 127 -3.51 9.23 23.22
N LEU A 128 -2.45 8.41 23.15
CA LEU A 128 -2.05 7.52 24.21
C LEU A 128 -1.32 8.33 25.33
N PRO A 129 -1.88 8.44 26.56
CA PRO A 129 -1.30 9.21 27.64
C PRO A 129 0.11 8.70 27.97
N ASN A 130 1.05 9.63 28.08
CA ASN A 130 2.43 9.35 28.52
C ASN A 130 2.39 9.11 30.04
N GLU A 131 2.22 7.87 30.48
CA GLU A 131 2.23 7.52 31.93
C GLU A 131 3.56 7.79 32.61
N SER A 132 4.65 7.98 31.84
CA SER A 132 5.97 8.32 32.37
C SER A 132 6.06 9.68 33.06
N GLY A 133 5.04 10.56 32.88
CA GLY A 133 4.99 11.87 33.53
C GLY A 133 4.37 11.85 34.94
N LYS A 134 3.73 10.75 35.35
CA LYS A 134 3.09 10.64 36.67
C LYS A 134 4.03 10.14 37.76
N GLU A 135 4.98 9.26 37.45
CA GLU A 135 5.88 8.71 38.45
C GLU A 135 6.90 9.74 39.02
N THR A 136 7.23 10.80 38.27
CA THR A 136 8.18 11.83 38.73
C THR A 136 7.52 12.88 39.64
N LYS A 137 6.18 12.94 39.70
CA LYS A 137 5.46 13.92 40.52
C LYS A 137 5.10 13.42 41.91
N ASP A 138 5.12 12.14 42.15
CA ASP A 138 4.81 11.54 43.45
C ASP A 138 6.06 11.31 44.34
N ASN A 139 7.26 11.55 43.81
CA ASN A 139 8.53 11.39 44.56
C ASN A 139 9.22 12.72 44.94
N ASN A 140 8.50 13.86 44.94
CA ASN A 140 9.03 15.15 45.45
C ASN A 140 8.22 15.66 46.62
#